data_3d36a52f528240a6385ebfdddefcf02f
#
_entry.id   3d36a52f528240a6385ebfdddefcf02f
#
_cell.length_a   1.000
_cell.length_b   1.000
_cell.length_c   1.000
_cell.angle_alpha   90.00
_cell.angle_beta   90.00
_cell.angle_gamma   90.00
#
_symmetry.space_group_name_H-M   'P 1'
#
loop_
_entity.id
_entity.type
_entity.pdbx_description
1 polymer ?
#
loop_
_entity_poly.entity_id
_entity_poly.type
_entity_poly.pdbx_seq_one_letter_code
_entity_poly.pdbx_strand_id
1 'polypeptide(L)'
;MGRAAHCLILEGRNAFDREYVVTDGPINPRTGESYGRNTKAFAEWAATQEREIISGKDFSFLLKLQRGVWLHPLASELLADGIAEGVVRAEYCSVPCQIRMDWFSMKSGLVDLKTCDSLRWFESDCRRYGYIQQLAFYRAILRIVTGKNFPVHIIAVEKNEPFSAGVWKLTDELLDLAELSNKSALERFRACCISGVWPTGYEDLRIIDTL
;
A
#
# COMPACT_ATOMS: atom_id res chain seq x y z
N MET A 1 3.09 4.75 -9.52
CA MET A 1 2.09 3.72 -9.98
C MET A 1 1.28 3.14 -8.82
N GLY A 2 1.89 2.62 -7.74
CA GLY A 2 1.13 2.04 -6.61
C GLY A 2 0.10 3.00 -6.01
N ARG A 3 0.51 4.23 -5.64
CA ARG A 3 -0.39 5.25 -5.09
C ARG A 3 -1.55 5.58 -6.05
N ALA A 4 -1.27 5.73 -7.35
CA ALA A 4 -2.31 5.99 -8.36
C ALA A 4 -3.29 4.81 -8.52
N ALA A 5 -2.80 3.55 -8.37
CA ALA A 5 -3.65 2.37 -8.37
C ALA A 5 -4.58 2.36 -7.14
N HIS A 6 -4.06 2.64 -5.94
CA HIS A 6 -4.88 2.74 -4.72
C HIS A 6 -5.95 3.82 -4.86
N CYS A 7 -5.58 5.03 -5.27
CA CYS A 7 -6.53 6.12 -5.48
C CYS A 7 -7.63 5.72 -6.47
N LEU A 8 -7.28 5.17 -7.64
CA LEU A 8 -8.26 4.79 -8.65
C LEU A 8 -9.17 3.63 -8.21
N ILE A 9 -8.62 2.63 -7.51
CA ILE A 9 -9.35 1.41 -7.12
C ILE A 9 -10.24 1.68 -5.91
N LEU A 10 -9.73 2.36 -4.89
CA LEU A 10 -10.36 2.51 -3.59
C LEU A 10 -11.17 3.81 -3.45
N GLU A 11 -10.65 4.93 -3.97
CA GLU A 11 -11.31 6.22 -3.88
C GLU A 11 -12.13 6.58 -5.15
N GLY A 12 -11.85 5.87 -6.25
CA GLY A 12 -12.57 5.99 -7.51
C GLY A 12 -12.10 7.13 -8.40
N ARG A 13 -12.77 7.24 -9.57
CA ARG A 13 -12.37 8.13 -10.65
C ARG A 13 -12.34 9.61 -10.25
N ASN A 14 -13.31 10.06 -9.47
CA ASN A 14 -13.39 11.47 -9.08
C ASN A 14 -12.22 11.90 -8.17
N ALA A 15 -11.77 11.04 -7.27
CA ALA A 15 -10.60 11.28 -6.44
C ALA A 15 -9.33 11.27 -7.29
N PHE A 16 -9.21 10.28 -8.16
CA PHE A 16 -8.10 10.16 -9.09
C PHE A 16 -7.93 11.42 -9.97
N ASP A 17 -9.01 11.95 -10.54
CA ASP A 17 -8.97 13.13 -11.41
C ASP A 17 -8.63 14.43 -10.64
N ARG A 18 -8.74 14.47 -9.32
CA ARG A 18 -8.27 15.59 -8.50
C ARG A 18 -6.76 15.59 -8.32
N GLU A 19 -6.15 14.41 -8.20
CA GLU A 19 -4.71 14.27 -7.93
C GLU A 19 -3.87 14.09 -9.19
N TYR A 20 -4.46 13.47 -10.23
CA TYR A 20 -3.77 13.07 -11.44
C TYR A 20 -4.36 13.70 -12.69
N VAL A 21 -3.50 13.98 -13.67
CA VAL A 21 -3.91 14.33 -15.02
C VAL A 21 -3.42 13.26 -16.00
N VAL A 22 -4.34 12.73 -16.80
CA VAL A 22 -4.01 11.73 -17.82
C VAL A 22 -3.63 12.44 -19.11
N THR A 23 -2.35 12.40 -19.46
CA THR A 23 -1.85 13.06 -20.68
C THR A 23 -0.47 12.52 -21.05
N ASP A 24 -0.17 12.49 -22.34
CA ASP A 24 1.16 12.15 -22.86
C ASP A 24 2.06 13.36 -23.02
N GLY A 25 1.61 14.55 -22.59
CA GLY A 25 2.37 15.78 -22.59
C GLY A 25 2.07 16.72 -23.75
N PRO A 26 2.87 17.80 -23.91
CA PRO A 26 2.66 18.78 -24.95
C PRO A 26 3.03 18.21 -26.31
N ILE A 27 2.29 18.63 -27.35
CA ILE A 27 2.51 18.20 -28.73
C ILE A 27 3.61 19.03 -29.35
N ASN A 28 4.57 18.38 -30.02
CA ASN A 28 5.58 19.02 -30.83
C ASN A 28 4.91 19.55 -32.12
N PRO A 29 4.85 20.86 -32.32
CA PRO A 29 4.16 21.44 -33.50
C PRO A 29 4.78 21.06 -34.84
N ARG A 30 6.03 20.55 -34.86
CA ARG A 30 6.74 20.17 -36.05
C ARG A 30 6.49 18.73 -36.46
N THR A 31 6.25 17.81 -35.47
CA THR A 31 6.06 16.38 -35.76
C THR A 31 4.63 15.93 -35.58
N GLY A 32 3.81 16.70 -34.84
CA GLY A 32 2.45 16.31 -34.43
C GLY A 32 2.41 15.25 -33.31
N GLU A 33 3.55 14.83 -32.77
CA GLU A 33 3.66 13.84 -31.68
C GLU A 33 3.95 14.52 -30.34
N SER A 34 3.63 13.84 -29.24
CA SER A 34 3.96 14.32 -27.89
C SER A 34 5.47 14.33 -27.67
N TYR A 35 5.96 15.35 -26.98
CA TYR A 35 7.35 15.36 -26.53
C TYR A 35 7.62 14.21 -25.58
N GLY A 36 8.73 13.48 -25.80
CA GLY A 36 9.17 12.43 -24.89
C GLY A 36 9.43 12.95 -23.47
N ARG A 37 9.16 12.14 -22.46
CA ARG A 37 9.28 12.51 -21.03
C ARG A 37 10.70 12.97 -20.62
N ASN A 38 11.73 12.57 -21.36
CA ASN A 38 13.13 12.93 -21.09
C ASN A 38 13.57 14.23 -21.80
N THR A 39 12.66 14.93 -22.47
CA THR A 39 12.97 16.18 -23.16
C THR A 39 12.81 17.39 -22.26
N LYS A 40 13.61 18.45 -22.53
CA LYS A 40 13.52 19.72 -21.82
C LYS A 40 12.11 20.34 -21.94
N ALA A 41 11.51 20.27 -23.14
CA ALA A 41 10.17 20.79 -23.40
C ALA A 41 9.11 20.09 -22.54
N PHE A 42 9.20 18.76 -22.34
CA PHE A 42 8.33 18.03 -21.44
C PHE A 42 8.55 18.47 -19.98
N ALA A 43 9.80 18.58 -19.54
CA ALA A 43 10.13 18.96 -18.15
C ALA A 43 9.63 20.37 -17.82
N GLU A 44 9.81 21.34 -18.71
CA GLU A 44 9.32 22.70 -18.52
C GLU A 44 7.79 22.75 -18.46
N TRP A 45 7.11 22.03 -19.34
CA TRP A 45 5.66 21.93 -19.31
C TRP A 45 5.17 21.18 -18.05
N ALA A 46 5.80 20.07 -17.66
CA ALA A 46 5.42 19.29 -16.48
C ALA A 46 5.53 20.11 -15.19
N ALA A 47 6.51 21.02 -15.10
CA ALA A 47 6.68 21.94 -13.97
C ALA A 47 5.53 22.95 -13.81
N THR A 48 4.70 23.14 -14.84
CA THR A 48 3.49 24.01 -14.78
C THR A 48 2.24 23.24 -14.35
N GLN A 49 2.31 21.92 -14.20
CA GLN A 49 1.16 21.11 -13.83
C GLN A 49 1.03 21.02 -12.30
N GLU A 50 -0.17 21.27 -11.79
CA GLU A 50 -0.48 21.14 -10.35
C GLU A 50 -0.73 19.69 -9.92
N ARG A 51 -1.13 18.83 -10.87
CA ARG A 51 -1.46 17.42 -10.66
C ARG A 51 -0.35 16.49 -11.16
N GLU A 52 -0.24 15.33 -10.54
CA GLU A 52 0.71 14.31 -10.99
C GLU A 52 0.32 13.77 -12.39
N ILE A 53 1.31 13.68 -13.28
CA ILE A 53 1.08 13.31 -14.69
C ILE A 53 1.12 11.79 -14.84
N ILE A 54 0.05 11.23 -15.36
CA ILE A 54 -0.06 9.81 -15.76
C ILE A 54 -0.19 9.74 -17.29
N SER A 55 0.61 8.88 -17.94
CA SER A 55 0.47 8.65 -19.38
C SER A 55 -0.82 7.91 -19.72
N GLY A 56 -1.31 8.04 -20.94
CA GLY A 56 -2.46 7.26 -21.43
C GLY A 56 -2.21 5.75 -21.33
N LYS A 57 -0.97 5.29 -21.57
CA LYS A 57 -0.55 3.89 -21.40
C LYS A 57 -0.65 3.45 -19.93
N ASP A 58 -0.11 4.24 -19.02
CA ASP A 58 -0.13 3.94 -17.59
C ASP A 58 -1.56 3.96 -17.04
N PHE A 59 -2.38 4.91 -17.48
CA PHE A 59 -3.78 4.95 -17.11
C PHE A 59 -4.57 3.73 -17.61
N SER A 60 -4.34 3.30 -18.84
CA SER A 60 -4.93 2.05 -19.37
C SER A 60 -4.52 0.83 -18.55
N PHE A 61 -3.28 0.80 -18.08
CA PHE A 61 -2.80 -0.24 -17.17
C PHE A 61 -3.51 -0.19 -15.80
N LEU A 62 -3.67 1.01 -15.22
CA LEU A 62 -4.41 1.18 -13.95
C LEU A 62 -5.86 0.73 -14.05
N LEU A 63 -6.53 0.99 -15.18
CA LEU A 63 -7.90 0.50 -15.43
C LEU A 63 -7.98 -1.03 -15.49
N LYS A 64 -6.95 -1.70 -16.00
CA LYS A 64 -6.89 -3.17 -16.01
C LYS A 64 -6.74 -3.72 -14.58
N LEU A 65 -5.89 -3.12 -13.75
CA LEU A 65 -5.77 -3.48 -12.32
C LEU A 65 -7.09 -3.26 -11.58
N GLN A 66 -7.71 -2.10 -11.76
CA GLN A 66 -9.01 -1.78 -11.18
C GLN A 66 -10.05 -2.83 -11.56
N ARG A 67 -10.14 -3.16 -12.86
CA ARG A 67 -11.06 -4.18 -13.36
C ARG A 67 -10.79 -5.55 -12.71
N GLY A 68 -9.53 -5.96 -12.59
CA GLY A 68 -9.14 -7.21 -11.93
C GLY A 68 -9.67 -7.31 -10.50
N VAL A 69 -9.51 -6.25 -9.72
CA VAL A 69 -10.02 -6.20 -8.34
C VAL A 69 -11.55 -6.23 -8.29
N TRP A 70 -12.24 -5.38 -9.08
CA TRP A 70 -13.70 -5.28 -9.02
C TRP A 70 -14.45 -6.46 -9.65
N LEU A 71 -13.80 -7.23 -10.53
CA LEU A 71 -14.36 -8.48 -11.05
C LEU A 71 -14.23 -9.65 -10.08
N HIS A 72 -13.38 -9.55 -9.04
CA HIS A 72 -13.25 -10.58 -8.03
C HIS A 72 -14.39 -10.46 -7.01
N PRO A 73 -15.33 -11.44 -6.89
CA PRO A 73 -16.55 -11.27 -6.11
C PRO A 73 -16.30 -10.90 -4.65
N LEU A 74 -15.37 -11.59 -3.99
CA LEU A 74 -15.06 -11.34 -2.59
C LEU A 74 -14.35 -9.98 -2.38
N ALA A 75 -13.45 -9.58 -3.31
CA ALA A 75 -12.82 -8.27 -3.22
C ALA A 75 -13.85 -7.14 -3.37
N SER A 76 -14.76 -7.27 -4.34
CA SER A 76 -15.88 -6.33 -4.54
C SER A 76 -16.78 -6.25 -3.30
N GLU A 77 -17.09 -7.39 -2.65
CA GLU A 77 -17.88 -7.41 -1.41
C GLU A 77 -17.17 -6.68 -0.26
N LEU A 78 -15.86 -6.93 -0.07
CA LEU A 78 -15.06 -6.29 0.99
C LEU A 78 -14.95 -4.77 0.81
N LEU A 79 -14.96 -4.29 -0.42
CA LEU A 79 -14.85 -2.88 -0.79
C LEU A 79 -16.21 -2.19 -1.02
N ALA A 80 -17.35 -2.87 -0.79
CA ALA A 80 -18.68 -2.32 -1.08
C ALA A 80 -19.11 -1.21 -0.11
N ASP A 81 -18.70 -1.31 1.16
CA ASP A 81 -19.10 -0.38 2.23
C ASP A 81 -17.91 -0.13 3.17
N GLY A 82 -17.40 1.08 3.17
CA GLY A 82 -16.27 1.48 3.98
C GLY A 82 -15.69 2.84 3.60
N ILE A 83 -14.55 3.14 4.16
CA ILE A 83 -13.80 4.38 3.91
C ILE A 83 -12.39 4.05 3.41
N ALA A 84 -11.96 4.73 2.35
CA ALA A 84 -10.59 4.68 1.85
C ALA A 84 -9.68 5.62 2.65
N GLU A 85 -8.38 5.29 2.71
CA GLU A 85 -7.31 6.15 3.22
C GLU A 85 -7.54 6.67 4.64
N GLY A 86 -8.25 5.88 5.48
CA GLY A 86 -8.60 6.27 6.85
C GLY A 86 -7.36 6.40 7.75
N VAL A 87 -7.22 7.55 8.42
CA VAL A 87 -6.09 7.83 9.32
C VAL A 87 -6.52 7.71 10.78
N VAL A 88 -5.74 6.95 11.55
CA VAL A 88 -5.94 6.80 13.01
C VAL A 88 -4.63 7.09 13.72
N ARG A 89 -4.73 7.80 14.86
CA ARG A 89 -3.60 8.10 15.74
C ARG A 89 -3.89 7.59 17.14
N ALA A 90 -2.91 6.94 17.75
CA ALA A 90 -2.98 6.51 19.15
C ALA A 90 -1.56 6.37 19.72
N GLU A 91 -1.48 6.39 21.04
CA GLU A 91 -0.27 5.96 21.72
C GLU A 91 -0.24 4.43 21.79
N TYR A 92 0.85 3.82 21.32
CA TYR A 92 1.06 2.38 21.37
C TYR A 92 2.46 2.08 21.91
N CYS A 93 2.54 1.29 22.99
CA CYS A 93 3.77 1.02 23.73
C CYS A 93 4.53 2.31 24.14
N SER A 94 3.78 3.33 24.60
CA SER A 94 4.29 4.67 24.95
C SER A 94 5.04 5.38 23.79
N VAL A 95 4.64 5.09 22.55
CA VAL A 95 5.10 5.78 21.34
C VAL A 95 3.88 6.37 20.64
N PRO A 96 3.87 7.67 20.30
CA PRO A 96 2.83 8.22 19.45
C PRO A 96 2.91 7.62 18.05
N CYS A 97 1.85 6.95 17.65
CA CYS A 97 1.76 6.20 16.40
C CYS A 97 0.63 6.72 15.51
N GLN A 98 0.82 6.58 14.21
CA GLN A 98 -0.19 6.85 13.19
C GLN A 98 -0.23 5.71 12.20
N ILE A 99 -1.44 5.31 11.82
CA ILE A 99 -1.69 4.40 10.69
C ILE A 99 -2.52 5.11 9.63
N ARG A 100 -2.37 4.68 8.38
CA ARG A 100 -3.24 5.01 7.27
C ARG A 100 -3.66 3.72 6.61
N MET A 101 -4.92 3.40 6.72
CA MET A 101 -5.51 2.18 6.19
C MET A 101 -5.96 2.41 4.76
N ASP A 102 -5.64 1.49 3.86
CA ASP A 102 -6.10 1.56 2.47
C ASP A 102 -7.64 1.55 2.42
N TRP A 103 -8.27 0.64 3.20
CA TRP A 103 -9.72 0.56 3.33
C TRP A 103 -10.12 0.05 4.71
N PHE A 104 -11.15 0.64 5.29
CA PHE A 104 -11.73 0.19 6.54
C PHE A 104 -13.25 0.19 6.50
N SER A 105 -13.86 -0.89 6.99
CA SER A 105 -15.29 -1.07 7.18
C SER A 105 -15.60 -1.58 8.56
N MET A 106 -16.64 -1.05 9.17
CA MET A 106 -17.14 -1.57 10.47
C MET A 106 -17.64 -3.01 10.35
N LYS A 107 -18.05 -3.45 9.16
CA LYS A 107 -18.55 -4.80 8.89
C LYS A 107 -17.42 -5.76 8.48
N SER A 108 -16.61 -5.36 7.52
CA SER A 108 -15.59 -6.22 6.87
C SER A 108 -14.20 -6.09 7.50
N GLY A 109 -14.00 -5.08 8.35
CA GLY A 109 -12.73 -4.81 8.99
C GLY A 109 -11.74 -4.07 8.11
N LEU A 110 -10.46 -4.37 8.30
CA LEU A 110 -9.34 -3.78 7.60
C LEU A 110 -9.07 -4.53 6.29
N VAL A 111 -8.92 -3.80 5.20
CA VAL A 111 -8.49 -4.34 3.91
C VAL A 111 -7.31 -3.54 3.41
N ASP A 112 -6.27 -4.23 3.00
CA ASP A 112 -5.06 -3.65 2.45
C ASP A 112 -4.91 -4.10 0.99
N LEU A 113 -4.68 -3.16 0.08
CA LEU A 113 -4.57 -3.41 -1.34
C LEU A 113 -3.09 -3.49 -1.76
N LYS A 114 -2.72 -4.56 -2.42
CA LYS A 114 -1.37 -4.75 -2.95
C LYS A 114 -1.39 -5.04 -4.44
N THR A 115 -0.39 -4.55 -5.15
CA THR A 115 -0.07 -5.03 -6.48
C THR A 115 1.11 -5.98 -6.40
N CYS A 116 1.08 -7.09 -7.12
CA CYS A 116 2.15 -8.10 -7.11
C CYS A 116 2.54 -8.52 -8.54
N ASP A 117 3.66 -9.20 -8.65
CA ASP A 117 4.10 -9.76 -9.93
C ASP A 117 3.41 -11.12 -10.19
N SER A 118 3.14 -11.89 -9.13
CA SER A 118 2.45 -13.19 -9.23
C SER A 118 1.73 -13.53 -7.92
N LEU A 119 0.45 -13.90 -8.02
CA LEU A 119 -0.33 -14.39 -6.88
C LEU A 119 0.21 -15.71 -6.32
N ARG A 120 0.87 -16.50 -7.16
CA ARG A 120 1.49 -17.78 -6.75
C ARG A 120 2.52 -17.60 -5.63
N TRP A 121 3.25 -16.48 -5.62
CA TRP A 121 4.30 -16.20 -4.66
C TRP A 121 3.90 -15.17 -3.60
N PHE A 122 2.67 -14.69 -3.67
CA PHE A 122 2.21 -13.56 -2.85
C PHE A 122 2.31 -13.83 -1.34
N GLU A 123 2.05 -15.04 -0.87
CA GLU A 123 2.21 -15.39 0.54
C GLU A 123 3.68 -15.31 1.01
N SER A 124 4.62 -15.64 0.13
CA SER A 124 6.05 -15.44 0.40
C SER A 124 6.41 -13.96 0.43
N ASP A 125 5.81 -13.17 -0.47
CA ASP A 125 5.97 -11.72 -0.50
C ASP A 125 5.40 -11.06 0.76
N CYS A 126 4.27 -11.53 1.29
CA CYS A 126 3.70 -11.04 2.55
C CYS A 126 4.70 -11.15 3.71
N ARG A 127 5.44 -12.25 3.78
CA ARG A 127 6.51 -12.46 4.77
C ARG A 127 7.72 -11.59 4.48
N ARG A 128 8.19 -11.59 3.24
CA ARG A 128 9.39 -10.86 2.81
C ARG A 128 9.29 -9.36 2.99
N TYR A 129 8.13 -8.79 2.68
CA TYR A 129 7.90 -7.34 2.74
C TYR A 129 7.27 -6.87 4.06
N GLY A 130 7.03 -7.77 5.02
CA GLY A 130 6.52 -7.41 6.33
C GLY A 130 5.06 -6.96 6.34
N TYR A 131 4.25 -7.38 5.37
CA TYR A 131 2.83 -6.99 5.32
C TYR A 131 2.05 -7.51 6.53
N ILE A 132 2.42 -8.69 7.04
CA ILE A 132 1.80 -9.27 8.24
C ILE A 132 2.05 -8.37 9.46
N GLN A 133 3.29 -7.91 9.66
CA GLN A 133 3.67 -7.00 10.74
C GLN A 133 2.98 -5.64 10.59
N GLN A 134 2.92 -5.09 9.39
CA GLN A 134 2.20 -3.85 9.08
C GLN A 134 0.73 -3.96 9.51
N LEU A 135 0.05 -5.01 9.10
CA LEU A 135 -1.38 -5.19 9.36
C LEU A 135 -1.69 -5.55 10.81
N ALA A 136 -0.81 -6.28 11.48
CA ALA A 136 -0.89 -6.50 12.92
C ALA A 136 -0.77 -5.18 13.69
N PHE A 137 0.14 -4.29 13.27
CA PHE A 137 0.27 -2.96 13.84
C PHE A 137 -1.00 -2.12 13.62
N TYR A 138 -1.58 -2.15 12.42
CA TYR A 138 -2.82 -1.44 12.11
C TYR A 138 -3.98 -1.94 12.97
N ARG A 139 -4.13 -3.28 13.09
CA ARG A 139 -5.14 -3.90 13.95
C ARG A 139 -4.98 -3.49 15.43
N ALA A 140 -3.74 -3.45 15.91
CA ALA A 140 -3.46 -3.07 17.31
C ALA A 140 -3.84 -1.60 17.58
N ILE A 141 -3.53 -0.67 16.68
CA ILE A 141 -3.92 0.73 16.80
C ILE A 141 -5.45 0.89 16.76
N LEU A 142 -6.12 0.20 15.83
CA LEU A 142 -7.59 0.19 15.77
C LEU A 142 -8.21 -0.33 17.06
N ARG A 143 -7.67 -1.41 17.62
CA ARG A 143 -8.14 -1.97 18.88
C ARG A 143 -8.02 -0.99 20.05
N ILE A 144 -6.93 -0.21 20.11
CA ILE A 144 -6.77 0.82 21.15
C ILE A 144 -7.89 1.86 21.08
N VAL A 145 -8.21 2.33 19.88
CA VAL A 145 -9.17 3.42 19.67
C VAL A 145 -10.62 2.94 19.77
N THR A 146 -10.90 1.72 19.29
CA THR A 146 -12.27 1.21 19.16
C THR A 146 -12.67 0.22 20.25
N GLY A 147 -11.72 -0.35 20.97
CA GLY A 147 -11.93 -1.46 21.90
C GLY A 147 -12.27 -2.81 21.23
N LYS A 148 -12.17 -2.90 19.90
CA LYS A 148 -12.59 -4.08 19.12
C LYS A 148 -11.45 -4.62 18.25
N ASN A 149 -11.41 -5.95 18.11
CA ASN A 149 -10.64 -6.59 17.03
C ASN A 149 -11.48 -6.65 15.76
N PHE A 150 -10.86 -6.28 14.65
CA PHE A 150 -11.46 -6.35 13.33
C PHE A 150 -10.76 -7.44 12.51
N PRO A 151 -11.48 -8.13 11.63
CA PRO A 151 -10.86 -9.00 10.66
C PRO A 151 -9.93 -8.22 9.74
N VAL A 152 -8.88 -8.88 9.26
CA VAL A 152 -7.85 -8.26 8.41
C VAL A 152 -7.73 -9.06 7.12
N HIS A 153 -7.83 -8.36 6.00
CA HIS A 153 -7.76 -8.95 4.66
C HIS A 153 -6.70 -8.23 3.82
N ILE A 154 -6.14 -8.96 2.89
CA ILE A 154 -5.32 -8.41 1.82
C ILE A 154 -5.98 -8.74 0.49
N ILE A 155 -6.15 -7.75 -0.36
CA ILE A 155 -6.48 -7.92 -1.76
C ILE A 155 -5.21 -7.70 -2.55
N ALA A 156 -4.77 -8.70 -3.32
CA ALA A 156 -3.65 -8.54 -4.22
C ALA A 156 -4.09 -8.68 -5.68
N VAL A 157 -3.54 -7.84 -6.56
CA VAL A 157 -3.80 -7.90 -7.99
C VAL A 157 -2.49 -8.00 -8.77
N GLU A 158 -2.43 -8.94 -9.71
CA GLU A 158 -1.27 -9.14 -10.58
C GLU A 158 -1.09 -7.96 -11.54
N LYS A 159 0.17 -7.53 -11.72
CA LYS A 159 0.55 -6.50 -12.70
C LYS A 159 0.65 -7.03 -14.13
N ASN A 160 0.46 -8.33 -14.32
CA ASN A 160 0.55 -9.03 -15.60
C ASN A 160 -0.83 -9.56 -16.02
N GLU A 161 -1.03 -9.73 -17.34
CA GLU A 161 -2.25 -10.34 -17.85
C GLU A 161 -2.43 -11.77 -17.30
N PRO A 162 -3.64 -12.17 -16.92
CA PRO A 162 -4.92 -11.46 -17.13
C PRO A 162 -5.31 -10.47 -16.01
N PHE A 163 -4.38 -9.97 -15.18
CA PHE A 163 -4.62 -9.05 -14.06
C PHE A 163 -5.52 -9.68 -12.98
N SER A 164 -5.26 -10.94 -12.68
CA SER A 164 -6.02 -11.67 -11.67
C SER A 164 -5.87 -11.04 -10.30
N ALA A 165 -6.95 -11.05 -9.53
CA ALA A 165 -6.92 -10.67 -8.12
C ALA A 165 -7.14 -11.89 -7.22
N GLY A 166 -6.60 -11.82 -6.01
CA GLY A 166 -6.82 -12.79 -4.94
C GLY A 166 -7.09 -12.08 -3.62
N VAL A 167 -7.74 -12.78 -2.70
CA VAL A 167 -8.07 -12.27 -1.38
C VAL A 167 -7.57 -13.23 -0.31
N TRP A 168 -6.85 -12.71 0.67
CA TRP A 168 -6.34 -13.45 1.83
C TRP A 168 -6.90 -12.85 3.10
N LYS A 169 -7.36 -13.70 4.01
CA LYS A 169 -7.67 -13.31 5.39
C LYS A 169 -6.50 -13.73 6.27
N LEU A 170 -5.99 -12.83 7.08
CA LEU A 170 -4.99 -13.14 8.09
C LEU A 170 -5.68 -13.70 9.33
N THR A 171 -5.13 -14.79 9.89
CA THR A 171 -5.68 -15.37 11.12
C THR A 171 -5.30 -14.52 12.33
N ASP A 172 -6.10 -14.60 13.39
CA ASP A 172 -5.84 -13.87 14.63
C ASP A 172 -4.52 -14.32 15.27
N GLU A 173 -4.22 -15.61 15.25
CA GLU A 173 -2.97 -16.17 15.78
C GLU A 173 -1.74 -15.61 15.07
N LEU A 174 -1.80 -15.49 13.73
CA LEU A 174 -0.72 -14.91 12.95
C LEU A 174 -0.50 -13.44 13.28
N LEU A 175 -1.60 -12.70 13.39
CA LEU A 175 -1.57 -11.27 13.73
C LEU A 175 -1.08 -11.04 15.15
N ASP A 176 -1.45 -11.90 16.12
CA ASP A 176 -1.00 -11.83 17.51
C ASP A 176 0.52 -12.08 17.62
N LEU A 177 1.03 -13.07 16.90
CA LEU A 177 2.49 -13.32 16.83
C LEU A 177 3.25 -12.13 16.21
N ALA A 178 2.71 -11.56 15.14
CA ALA A 178 3.30 -10.39 14.51
C ALA A 178 3.23 -9.14 15.42
N GLU A 179 2.18 -9.01 16.21
CA GLU A 179 2.05 -7.93 17.21
C GLU A 179 3.15 -8.02 18.29
N LEU A 180 3.51 -9.22 18.75
CA LEU A 180 4.64 -9.39 19.69
C LEU A 180 5.96 -8.88 19.09
N SER A 181 6.21 -9.19 17.82
CA SER A 181 7.38 -8.68 17.10
C SER A 181 7.37 -7.16 16.99
N ASN A 182 6.21 -6.56 16.73
CA ASN A 182 6.04 -5.10 16.66
C ASN A 182 6.29 -4.44 18.03
N LYS A 183 5.80 -5.02 19.13
CA LYS A 183 6.06 -4.53 20.49
C LYS A 183 7.57 -4.51 20.80
N SER A 184 8.25 -5.63 20.54
CA SER A 184 9.71 -5.70 20.71
C SER A 184 10.46 -4.69 19.85
N ALA A 185 9.99 -4.41 18.63
CA ALA A 185 10.58 -3.38 17.78
C ALA A 185 10.39 -1.97 18.35
N LEU A 186 9.21 -1.67 18.89
CA LEU A 186 8.93 -0.39 19.55
C LEU A 186 9.73 -0.20 20.85
N GLU A 187 9.94 -1.27 21.64
CA GLU A 187 10.80 -1.23 22.81
C GLU A 187 12.26 -0.88 22.45
N ARG A 188 12.80 -1.53 21.40
CA ARG A 188 14.13 -1.19 20.86
C ARG A 188 14.20 0.24 20.36
N PHE A 189 13.17 0.67 19.60
CA PHE A 189 13.07 2.05 19.12
C PHE A 189 13.13 3.06 20.28
N ARG A 190 12.35 2.84 21.34
CA ARG A 190 12.36 3.70 22.55
C ARG A 190 13.74 3.71 23.22
N ALA A 191 14.35 2.55 23.39
CA ALA A 191 15.69 2.45 23.98
C ALA A 191 16.71 3.25 23.15
N CYS A 192 16.67 3.16 21.84
CA CYS A 192 17.53 3.96 20.94
C CYS A 192 17.26 5.47 21.07
N CYS A 193 15.98 5.87 21.13
CA CYS A 193 15.63 7.28 21.35
C CYS A 193 16.17 7.83 22.67
N ILE A 194 16.13 7.04 23.73
CA ILE A 194 16.61 7.44 25.07
C ILE A 194 18.14 7.49 25.12
N SER A 195 18.81 6.46 24.58
CA SER A 195 20.27 6.35 24.65
C SER A 195 21.00 7.18 23.59
N GLY A 196 20.34 7.54 22.49
CA GLY A 196 20.96 8.11 21.29
C GLY A 196 21.78 7.11 20.47
N VAL A 197 21.84 5.83 20.87
CA VAL A 197 22.59 4.77 20.20
C VAL A 197 21.66 3.97 19.30
N TRP A 198 22.04 3.85 18.04
CA TRP A 198 21.27 3.16 16.99
C TRP A 198 22.09 2.00 16.40
N PRO A 199 22.08 0.82 17.05
CA PRO A 199 22.84 -0.33 16.55
C PRO A 199 22.29 -0.83 15.22
N THR A 200 23.19 -1.21 14.32
CA THR A 200 22.81 -1.78 13.03
C THR A 200 22.36 -3.24 13.13
N GLY A 201 22.74 -3.89 14.25
CA GLY A 201 22.57 -5.32 14.49
C GLY A 201 23.60 -6.18 13.77
N TYR A 202 24.66 -5.57 13.23
CA TYR A 202 25.77 -6.24 12.53
C TYR A 202 27.14 -5.97 13.18
N GLU A 203 27.15 -5.55 14.44
CA GLU A 203 28.36 -5.22 15.18
C GLU A 203 29.19 -6.48 15.52
N ASP A 204 28.52 -7.62 15.66
CA ASP A 204 29.17 -8.87 16.03
C ASP A 204 29.48 -9.75 14.81
N LEU A 205 30.50 -10.62 14.96
CA LEU A 205 30.84 -11.64 13.98
C LEU A 205 29.65 -12.59 13.76
N ARG A 206 29.27 -12.78 12.51
CA ARG A 206 28.23 -13.74 12.10
C ARG A 206 28.86 -14.93 11.39
N ILE A 207 28.36 -16.11 11.70
CA ILE A 207 28.77 -17.36 11.07
C ILE A 207 27.70 -17.76 10.07
N ILE A 208 28.10 -18.12 8.85
CA ILE A 208 27.23 -18.76 7.84
C ILE A 208 27.56 -20.24 7.89
N ASP A 209 26.66 -21.06 8.41
CA ASP A 209 26.80 -22.52 8.61
C ASP A 209 25.75 -23.33 7.85
N THR A 210 24.92 -22.67 7.06
CA THR A 210 23.88 -23.31 6.23
C THR A 210 24.01 -22.86 4.77
N LEU A 211 23.76 -23.80 3.85
CA LEU A 211 23.67 -23.59 2.39
C LEU A 211 22.23 -23.28 1.97
#